data_c6bba4d1b8e9cb055abc61d307e50dd6
#
_entry.id   c6bba4d1b8e9cb055abc61d307e50dd6
#
_cell.length_a   1.000
_cell.length_b   1.000
_cell.length_c   1.000
_cell.angle_alpha   90.00
_cell.angle_beta   90.00
_cell.angle_gamma   90.00
#
_symmetry.space_group_name_H-M   'P 1'
#
loop_
_entity.id
_entity.type
_entity.pdbx_description
1 polymer ?
#
loop_
_entity_poly.entity_id
_entity_poly.type
_entity_poly.pdbx_seq_one_letter_code
_entity_poly.pdbx_strand_id
1 'polypeptide(L)'
;MSKTLPFTGSGVAIITPFDGLKTNYDELGKLIEYHIENNTDAIIICGTTGEASTMPDEEHLAAIKYTVEKAAGRITVIAGTGSNDTAHAIELSKKAEEYGVDGILSVTPYYNKTTQKLSLIHISEPTRPY
;
A
#
# COMPACT_ATOMS: atom_id res chain seq x y z
N MET A 1 -8.95 19.00 14.83
CA MET A 1 -8.27 18.75 13.54
C MET A 1 -9.22 18.01 12.64
N SER A 2 -9.66 18.62 11.56
CA SER A 2 -10.49 17.92 10.59
C SER A 2 -9.66 16.87 9.89
N LYS A 3 -10.08 15.61 10.01
CA LYS A 3 -9.46 14.53 9.26
C LYS A 3 -10.02 14.57 7.84
N THR A 4 -9.21 15.00 6.90
CA THR A 4 -9.57 14.93 5.48
C THR A 4 -9.44 13.47 5.05
N LEU A 5 -10.48 12.94 4.42
CA LEU A 5 -10.39 11.61 3.82
C LEU A 5 -9.37 11.65 2.67
N PRO A 6 -8.53 10.61 2.51
CA PRO A 6 -7.56 10.58 1.42
C PRO A 6 -8.22 10.55 0.04
N PHE A 7 -9.40 9.99 -0.07
CA PHE A 7 -10.20 9.99 -1.29
C PHE A 7 -11.66 9.65 -0.99
N THR A 8 -12.53 9.92 -1.95
CA THR A 8 -13.90 9.41 -2.01
C THR A 8 -14.10 8.80 -3.40
N GLY A 9 -14.92 7.75 -3.50
CA GLY A 9 -15.20 7.09 -4.76
C GLY A 9 -14.56 5.71 -4.85
N SER A 10 -13.95 5.39 -5.99
CA SER A 10 -13.43 4.06 -6.31
C SER A 10 -11.94 3.95 -5.98
N GLY A 11 -11.61 3.08 -5.03
CA GLY A 11 -10.23 2.66 -4.74
C GLY A 11 -10.00 1.26 -5.28
N VAL A 12 -9.02 1.09 -6.16
CA VAL A 12 -8.75 -0.18 -6.84
C VAL A 12 -7.47 -0.81 -6.31
N ALA A 13 -7.59 -2.03 -5.79
CA ALA A 13 -6.43 -2.85 -5.46
C ALA A 13 -5.86 -3.42 -6.77
N ILE A 14 -4.75 -2.87 -7.22
CA ILE A 14 -4.13 -3.30 -8.48
C ILE A 14 -3.21 -4.50 -8.27
N ILE A 15 -3.04 -5.25 -9.34
CA ILE A 15 -2.06 -6.34 -9.37
C ILE A 15 -0.64 -5.79 -9.46
N THR A 16 0.33 -6.59 -9.05
CA THR A 16 1.74 -6.33 -9.31
C THR A 16 2.18 -7.19 -10.49
N PRO A 17 2.43 -6.63 -11.68
CA PRO A 17 2.91 -7.43 -12.80
C PRO A 17 4.35 -7.87 -12.56
N PHE A 18 4.64 -9.12 -12.86
CA PHE A 18 5.97 -9.70 -12.70
C PHE A 18 6.56 -10.10 -14.03
N ASP A 19 7.88 -10.01 -14.12
CA ASP A 19 8.70 -10.62 -15.16
C ASP A 19 9.62 -11.63 -14.46
N GLY A 20 9.26 -12.90 -14.54
CA GLY A 20 9.85 -13.92 -13.70
C GLY A 20 9.51 -13.68 -12.22
N LEU A 21 10.52 -13.45 -11.40
CA LEU A 21 10.36 -13.19 -9.96
C LEU A 21 10.46 -11.70 -9.59
N LYS A 22 10.66 -10.83 -10.58
CA LYS A 22 10.83 -9.39 -10.35
C LYS A 22 9.63 -8.60 -10.85
N THR A 23 9.37 -7.47 -10.20
CA THR A 23 8.32 -6.54 -10.63
C THR A 23 8.63 -5.99 -12.02
N ASN A 24 7.65 -6.07 -12.91
CA ASN A 24 7.71 -5.44 -14.22
C ASN A 24 7.20 -4.00 -14.13
N TYR A 25 8.11 -3.06 -14.01
CA TYR A 25 7.76 -1.64 -13.83
C TYR A 25 7.13 -1.00 -15.07
N ASP A 26 7.48 -1.45 -16.28
CA ASP A 26 6.87 -0.94 -17.50
C ASP A 26 5.37 -1.26 -17.53
N GLU A 27 5.01 -2.49 -17.23
CA GLU A 27 3.61 -2.91 -17.16
C GLU A 27 2.88 -2.26 -15.97
N LEU A 28 3.54 -2.14 -14.82
CA LEU A 28 2.97 -1.44 -13.67
C LEU A 28 2.67 0.03 -14.01
N GLY A 29 3.59 0.69 -14.70
CA GLY A 29 3.40 2.06 -15.16
C GLY A 29 2.20 2.21 -16.10
N LYS A 30 2.00 1.27 -17.01
CA LYS A 30 0.82 1.25 -17.89
C LYS A 30 -0.48 1.08 -17.13
N LEU A 31 -0.50 0.22 -16.10
CA LEU A 31 -1.67 0.04 -15.24
C LEU A 31 -2.01 1.33 -14.49
N ILE A 32 -1.01 2.01 -13.95
CA ILE A 32 -1.20 3.28 -13.24
C ILE A 32 -1.78 4.33 -14.19
N GLU A 33 -1.22 4.48 -15.39
CA GLU A 33 -1.75 5.42 -16.40
C GLU A 33 -3.18 5.05 -16.82
N TYR A 34 -3.48 3.77 -16.98
CA TYR A 34 -4.84 3.31 -17.29
C TYR A 34 -5.85 3.79 -16.23
N HIS A 35 -5.52 3.65 -14.96
CA HIS A 35 -6.41 4.08 -13.88
C HIS A 35 -6.56 5.60 -13.82
N ILE A 36 -5.49 6.34 -14.08
CA ILE A 36 -5.54 7.80 -14.14
C ILE A 36 -6.46 8.25 -15.29
N GLU A 37 -6.29 7.66 -16.48
CA GLU A 37 -7.09 7.99 -17.67
C GLU A 37 -8.56 7.63 -17.54
N ASN A 38 -8.87 6.59 -16.76
CA ASN A 38 -10.24 6.12 -16.54
C ASN A 38 -10.87 6.67 -15.25
N ASN A 39 -10.31 7.71 -14.68
CA ASN A 39 -10.86 8.42 -13.52
C ASN A 39 -11.05 7.56 -12.27
N THR A 40 -10.19 6.58 -12.06
CA THR A 40 -10.12 5.88 -10.77
C THR A 40 -9.67 6.86 -9.69
N ASP A 41 -10.32 6.84 -8.53
CA ASP A 41 -10.05 7.83 -7.48
C ASP A 41 -8.81 7.52 -6.66
N ALA A 42 -8.52 6.26 -6.43
CA ALA A 42 -7.34 5.82 -5.70
C ALA A 42 -6.82 4.48 -6.18
N ILE A 43 -5.50 4.30 -6.11
CA ILE A 43 -4.83 3.02 -6.34
C ILE A 43 -4.35 2.49 -5.00
N ILE A 44 -4.60 1.20 -4.76
CA ILE A 44 -4.07 0.48 -3.61
C ILE A 44 -2.97 -0.44 -4.14
N ILE A 45 -1.72 -0.05 -3.89
CA ILE A 45 -0.54 -0.82 -4.30
C ILE A 45 -0.09 -1.77 -3.19
N CYS A 46 0.37 -2.93 -3.56
CA CYS A 46 0.89 -3.93 -2.62
C CYS A 46 -0.12 -4.36 -1.54
N GLY A 47 -1.39 -4.41 -1.88
CA GLY A 47 -2.39 -5.12 -1.10
C GLY A 47 -2.29 -6.64 -1.35
N THR A 48 -3.27 -7.39 -0.88
CA THR A 48 -3.35 -8.85 -1.13
C THR A 48 -3.42 -9.16 -2.62
N THR A 49 -4.19 -8.39 -3.38
CA THR A 49 -4.28 -8.51 -4.85
C THR A 49 -2.93 -8.27 -5.53
N GLY A 50 -2.12 -7.39 -4.97
CA GLY A 50 -0.76 -7.11 -5.43
C GLY A 50 0.29 -8.10 -4.95
N GLU A 51 -0.12 -9.19 -4.33
CA GLU A 51 0.76 -10.30 -3.89
C GLU A 51 1.89 -9.87 -2.93
N ALA A 52 1.63 -8.85 -2.12
CA ALA A 52 2.63 -8.28 -1.22
C ALA A 52 3.27 -9.30 -0.26
N SER A 53 2.49 -10.30 0.18
CA SER A 53 2.98 -11.32 1.13
C SER A 53 4.07 -12.23 0.57
N THR A 54 4.20 -12.32 -0.75
CA THR A 54 5.21 -13.14 -1.43
C THR A 54 6.37 -12.31 -2.00
N MET A 55 6.32 -10.99 -1.85
CA MET A 55 7.37 -10.09 -2.32
C MET A 55 8.42 -9.87 -1.24
N PRO A 56 9.73 -9.89 -1.58
CA PRO A 56 10.75 -9.39 -0.68
C PRO A 56 10.51 -7.92 -0.31
N ASP A 57 10.89 -7.52 0.89
CA ASP A 57 10.66 -6.15 1.37
C ASP A 57 11.22 -5.08 0.42
N GLU A 58 12.39 -5.30 -0.14
CA GLU A 58 12.99 -4.37 -1.10
C GLU A 58 12.11 -4.16 -2.33
N GLU A 59 11.55 -5.24 -2.88
CA GLU A 59 10.63 -5.16 -4.02
C GLU A 59 9.30 -4.51 -3.64
N HIS A 60 8.76 -4.87 -2.48
CA HIS A 60 7.54 -4.30 -1.94
C HIS A 60 7.66 -2.77 -1.83
N LEU A 61 8.71 -2.31 -1.18
CA LEU A 61 8.98 -0.89 -0.99
C LEU A 61 9.30 -0.17 -2.30
N ALA A 62 10.05 -0.81 -3.20
CA ALA A 62 10.35 -0.25 -4.51
C ALA A 62 9.10 -0.09 -5.37
N ALA A 63 8.15 -1.04 -5.31
CA ALA A 63 6.89 -0.93 -6.01
C ALA A 63 6.03 0.24 -5.48
N ILE A 64 5.99 0.43 -4.17
CA ILE A 64 5.29 1.56 -3.55
C ILE A 64 5.93 2.88 -4.01
N LYS A 65 7.24 2.99 -3.92
CA LYS A 65 7.97 4.20 -4.32
C LYS A 65 7.75 4.53 -5.80
N TYR A 66 7.87 3.54 -6.66
CA TYR A 66 7.62 3.70 -8.10
C TYR A 66 6.19 4.20 -8.36
N THR A 67 5.19 3.62 -7.69
CA THR A 67 3.80 4.02 -7.86
C THR A 67 3.57 5.47 -7.46
N VAL A 68 4.14 5.91 -6.35
CA VAL A 68 4.05 7.32 -5.92
C VAL A 68 4.68 8.26 -6.94
N GLU A 69 5.88 7.93 -7.43
CA GLU A 69 6.60 8.74 -8.41
C GLU A 69 5.85 8.77 -9.76
N LYS A 70 5.34 7.64 -10.21
CA LYS A 70 4.58 7.55 -11.48
C LYS A 70 3.24 8.28 -11.38
N ALA A 71 2.55 8.18 -10.26
CA ALA A 71 1.29 8.89 -10.03
C ALA A 71 1.49 10.40 -10.02
N ALA A 72 2.60 10.87 -9.47
CA ALA A 72 2.98 12.30 -9.45
C ALA A 72 1.85 13.22 -8.97
N GLY A 73 1.09 12.80 -7.96
CA GLY A 73 -0.04 13.56 -7.41
C GLY A 73 -1.32 13.55 -8.25
N ARG A 74 -1.34 12.84 -9.37
CA ARG A 74 -2.50 12.78 -10.27
C ARG A 74 -3.59 11.82 -9.79
N ILE A 75 -3.25 10.92 -8.91
CA ILE A 75 -4.18 9.95 -8.30
C ILE A 75 -3.72 9.65 -6.88
N THR A 76 -4.67 9.41 -5.98
CA THR A 76 -4.37 9.02 -4.61
C THR A 76 -3.72 7.63 -4.56
N VAL A 77 -2.63 7.49 -3.82
CA VAL A 77 -1.90 6.24 -3.65
C VAL A 77 -2.02 5.77 -2.20
N ILE A 78 -2.57 4.58 -2.04
CA ILE A 78 -2.69 3.87 -0.76
C ILE A 78 -1.71 2.69 -0.79
N ALA A 79 -0.85 2.59 0.19
CA ALA A 79 0.10 1.48 0.29
C ALA A 79 -0.40 0.38 1.21
N GLY A 80 -0.37 -0.85 0.74
CA GLY A 80 -0.57 -2.02 1.59
C GLY A 80 0.72 -2.31 2.37
N THR A 81 0.68 -2.12 3.67
CA THR A 81 1.84 -2.31 4.55
C THR A 81 1.56 -3.28 5.70
N GLY A 82 0.41 -3.94 5.67
CA GLY A 82 0.05 -4.92 6.69
C GLY A 82 0.99 -6.13 6.70
N SER A 83 1.18 -6.69 7.87
CA SER A 83 1.95 -7.91 8.10
C SER A 83 1.34 -8.66 9.28
N ASN A 84 1.66 -9.94 9.39
CA ASN A 84 1.34 -10.69 10.60
C ASN A 84 2.31 -10.42 11.77
N ASP A 85 3.38 -9.69 11.50
CA ASP A 85 4.34 -9.19 12.50
C ASP A 85 4.16 -7.69 12.66
N THR A 86 3.79 -7.25 13.87
CA THR A 86 3.52 -5.83 14.15
C THR A 86 4.74 -4.95 13.93
N ALA A 87 5.91 -5.38 14.35
CA ALA A 87 7.15 -4.60 14.17
C ALA A 87 7.47 -4.41 12.68
N HIS A 88 7.30 -5.45 11.88
CA HIS A 88 7.47 -5.40 10.43
C HIS A 88 6.46 -4.46 9.75
N ALA A 89 5.19 -4.53 10.17
CA ALA A 89 4.15 -3.63 9.66
C ALA A 89 4.46 -2.16 9.98
N ILE A 90 4.99 -1.87 11.16
CA ILE A 90 5.41 -0.52 11.54
C ILE A 90 6.54 -0.03 10.64
N GLU A 91 7.55 -0.85 10.40
CA GLU A 91 8.69 -0.50 9.56
C GLU A 91 8.27 -0.21 8.12
N LEU A 92 7.46 -1.09 7.53
CA LEU A 92 6.93 -0.90 6.17
C LEU A 92 6.10 0.39 6.07
N SER A 93 5.26 0.64 7.06
CA SER A 93 4.40 1.82 7.09
C SER A 93 5.20 3.12 7.18
N LYS A 94 6.24 3.16 8.00
CA LYS A 94 7.11 4.34 8.11
C LYS A 94 7.81 4.63 6.80
N LYS A 95 8.33 3.61 6.12
CA LYS A 95 8.99 3.79 4.83
C LYS A 95 8.03 4.22 3.75
N ALA A 96 6.82 3.66 3.72
CA ALA A 96 5.78 4.10 2.79
C ALA A 96 5.41 5.58 3.00
N GLU A 97 5.31 6.01 4.25
CA GLU A 97 5.07 7.42 4.59
C GLU A 97 6.20 8.33 4.07
N GLU A 98 7.45 7.92 4.23
CA GLU A 98 8.61 8.66 3.71
C GLU A 98 8.58 8.81 2.19
N TYR A 99 8.03 7.83 1.47
CA TYR A 99 7.85 7.90 0.02
C TYR A 99 6.70 8.80 -0.42
N GLY A 100 5.85 9.24 0.51
CA GLY A 100 4.79 10.19 0.23
C GLY A 100 3.46 9.56 -0.19
N VAL A 101 3.14 8.37 0.31
CA VAL A 101 1.80 7.79 0.10
C VAL A 101 0.73 8.61 0.80
N ASP A 102 -0.48 8.62 0.25
CA ASP A 102 -1.60 9.38 0.79
C ASP A 102 -2.32 8.64 1.93
N GLY A 103 -2.14 7.34 2.01
CA GLY A 103 -2.74 6.51 3.04
C GLY A 103 -2.12 5.12 3.10
N ILE A 104 -2.47 4.40 4.14
CA ILE A 104 -1.97 3.06 4.42
C ILE A 104 -3.15 2.12 4.59
N LEU A 105 -3.07 0.95 3.94
CA LEU A 105 -3.98 -0.17 4.17
C LEU A 105 -3.27 -1.20 5.04
N SER A 106 -3.70 -1.33 6.28
CA SER A 106 -3.17 -2.31 7.21
C SER A 106 -4.22 -3.37 7.52
N VAL A 107 -3.86 -4.61 7.29
CA VAL A 107 -4.69 -5.77 7.63
C VAL A 107 -4.39 -6.20 9.07
N THR A 108 -5.38 -6.79 9.74
CA THR A 108 -5.11 -7.49 10.99
C THR A 108 -4.13 -8.63 10.76
N PRO A 109 -3.36 -9.07 11.79
CA PRO A 109 -2.36 -10.12 11.58
C PRO A 109 -2.95 -11.35 10.89
N TYR A 110 -2.52 -11.62 9.66
CA TYR A 110 -3.04 -12.75 8.89
C TYR A 110 -2.44 -14.07 9.39
N TYR A 111 -3.22 -15.15 9.24
CA TYR A 111 -2.97 -16.49 9.79
C TYR A 111 -3.00 -16.59 11.32
N ASN A 112 -2.83 -15.50 12.03
CA ASN A 112 -2.85 -15.48 13.49
C ASN A 112 -4.18 -14.90 13.97
N LYS A 113 -4.98 -15.72 14.66
CA LYS A 113 -6.20 -15.23 15.28
C LYS A 113 -5.84 -14.28 16.43
N THR A 114 -6.46 -13.13 16.44
CA THR A 114 -6.18 -12.09 17.41
C THR A 114 -7.46 -11.58 18.06
N THR A 115 -7.32 -10.98 19.24
CA THR A 115 -8.42 -10.29 19.89
C THR A 115 -8.63 -8.91 19.29
N GLN A 116 -9.80 -8.30 19.48
CA GLN A 116 -10.06 -6.94 19.03
C GLN A 116 -9.04 -5.93 19.58
N LYS A 117 -8.65 -6.11 20.85
CA LYS A 117 -7.65 -5.25 21.49
C LYS A 117 -6.29 -5.33 20.80
N LEU A 118 -5.82 -6.53 20.49
CA LEU A 118 -4.54 -6.74 19.78
C LEU A 118 -4.60 -6.24 18.35
N SER A 119 -5.74 -6.43 17.65
CA SER A 119 -5.94 -5.87 16.31
C SER A 119 -5.83 -4.35 16.31
N LEU A 120 -6.43 -3.68 17.26
CA LEU A 120 -6.35 -2.23 17.40
C LEU A 120 -4.92 -1.76 17.62
N ILE A 121 -4.14 -2.45 18.45
CA ILE A 121 -2.73 -2.12 18.67
C ILE A 121 -1.93 -2.29 17.39
N HIS A 122 -2.12 -3.38 16.67
CA HIS A 122 -1.43 -3.67 15.41
C HIS A 122 -1.70 -2.62 14.34
N ILE A 123 -2.94 -2.20 14.19
CA ILE A 123 -3.35 -1.22 13.18
C ILE A 123 -2.95 0.20 13.60
N SER A 124 -3.08 0.55 14.89
CA SER A 124 -2.82 1.90 15.38
C SER A 124 -1.35 2.26 15.41
N GLU A 125 -0.47 1.34 15.75
CA GLU A 125 0.96 1.62 15.87
C GLU A 125 1.61 2.08 14.57
N PRO A 126 1.34 1.47 13.39
CA PRO A 126 1.90 1.96 12.13
C PRO A 126 1.52 3.39 11.79
N THR A 127 0.35 3.85 12.22
CA THR A 127 -0.18 5.18 11.90
C THR A 127 -0.01 6.19 13.02
N ARG A 128 0.59 5.77 14.13
CA ARG A 128 0.77 6.62 15.30
C ARG A 128 1.84 7.67 15.06
N PRO A 129 1.53 8.98 15.19
CA PRO A 129 2.56 10.01 15.13
C PRO A 129 3.49 9.89 16.35
N TYR A 130 4.75 9.95 16.11
CA TYR A 130 5.79 9.92 17.14
C TYR A 130 6.36 11.30 17.37
#